data_993dcc63d3c82666aa1b1062b96cb300
#
_entry.id   993dcc63d3c82666aa1b1062b96cb300
#
_cell.length_a   1.000
_cell.length_b   1.000
_cell.length_c   1.000
_cell.angle_alpha   90.00
_cell.angle_beta   90.00
_cell.angle_gamma   90.00
#
_symmetry.space_group_name_H-M   'P 1'
#
loop_
_entity.id
_entity.type
_entity.pdbx_description
1 polymer ?
#
loop_
_entity_poly.entity_id
_entity_poly.type
_entity_poly.pdbx_seq_one_letter_code
_entity_poly.pdbx_strand_id
1 'polypeptide(L)'
;SCAASGFTFSYYGMSWVRQTPDKRLESVAAISIGGGYTYYSDSVKGRFTISRDNAKNTLYLQMSSLKSEDSAMYYCMRRVRYDENGSSYWGQGTLVTVSA
;
A
#
# COMPACT_ATOMS: atom_id res chain seq x y z
N SER A 1 -0.86 -9.19 -0.54
CA SER A 1 -1.74 -8.83 0.57
C SER A 1 -0.95 -8.54 1.84
N CYS A 2 -1.58 -7.87 2.76
CA CYS A 2 -0.96 -7.49 4.02
C CYS A 2 -1.99 -7.70 5.12
N ALA A 3 -1.65 -8.54 6.11
CA ALA A 3 -2.52 -8.78 7.25
C ALA A 3 -2.09 -7.87 8.41
N ALA A 4 -3.03 -7.14 8.98
CA ALA A 4 -2.74 -6.21 10.05
C ALA A 4 -2.78 -6.91 11.40
N SER A 5 -1.89 -6.51 12.28
CA SER A 5 -1.87 -6.99 13.66
C SER A 5 -1.40 -5.87 14.57
N GLY A 6 -1.77 -5.95 15.83
CA GLY A 6 -1.33 -4.98 16.83
C GLY A 6 -2.12 -3.68 16.83
N PHE A 7 -3.16 -3.53 16.00
CA PHE A 7 -4.03 -2.35 16.01
C PHE A 7 -5.38 -2.73 15.41
N THR A 8 -6.36 -1.86 15.61
CA THR A 8 -7.70 -2.08 15.06
C THR A 8 -7.73 -1.60 13.62
N PHE A 9 -7.61 -2.54 12.71
CA PHE A 9 -7.46 -2.27 11.28
C PHE A 9 -8.56 -1.36 10.73
N SER A 10 -9.81 -1.62 11.13
CA SER A 10 -10.95 -0.89 10.58
C SER A 10 -10.99 0.58 10.98
N TYR A 11 -10.14 1.01 11.91
CA TYR A 11 -10.11 2.40 12.34
C TYR A 11 -9.16 3.27 11.53
N TYR A 12 -8.41 2.69 10.61
CA TYR A 12 -7.36 3.43 9.92
C TYR A 12 -7.47 3.33 8.42
N GLY A 13 -7.21 4.43 7.74
CA GLY A 13 -6.89 4.37 6.33
C GLY A 13 -5.57 3.63 6.15
N MET A 14 -5.39 3.05 4.99
CA MET A 14 -4.20 2.26 4.69
C MET A 14 -3.59 2.69 3.37
N SER A 15 -2.32 2.43 3.20
CA SER A 15 -1.66 2.73 1.93
C SER A 15 -0.62 1.68 1.62
N TRP A 16 -0.27 1.62 0.33
CA TRP A 16 0.85 0.84 -0.17
C TRP A 16 1.94 1.79 -0.58
N VAL A 17 3.15 1.49 -0.15
CA VAL A 17 4.35 2.26 -0.45
C VAL A 17 5.37 1.29 -1.02
N ARG A 18 6.11 1.73 -2.03
CA ARG A 18 7.18 0.90 -2.58
C ARG A 18 8.52 1.61 -2.42
N GLN A 19 9.55 0.81 -2.23
CA GLN A 19 10.93 1.29 -2.21
C GLN A 19 11.64 0.74 -3.43
N THR A 20 12.08 1.63 -4.30
CA THR A 20 12.78 1.26 -5.53
C THR A 20 14.22 0.90 -5.24
N PRO A 21 14.94 0.26 -6.20
CA PRO A 21 16.34 -0.12 -5.97
C PRO A 21 17.25 1.04 -5.61
N ASP A 22 16.94 2.25 -6.03
CA ASP A 22 17.69 3.44 -5.64
C ASP A 22 17.28 3.99 -4.27
N LYS A 23 16.48 3.20 -3.52
CA LYS A 23 16.03 3.49 -2.16
C LYS A 23 15.08 4.66 -2.02
N ARG A 24 14.45 5.08 -3.10
CA ARG A 24 13.38 6.06 -3.05
C ARG A 24 12.09 5.40 -2.59
N LEU A 25 11.33 6.11 -1.77
CA LEU A 25 10.02 5.68 -1.32
C LEU A 25 8.95 6.41 -2.12
N GLU A 26 7.98 5.65 -2.59
CA GLU A 26 6.87 6.21 -3.36
C GLU A 26 5.56 5.63 -2.85
N SER A 27 4.60 6.51 -2.50
CA SER A 27 3.26 6.06 -2.14
C SER A 27 2.55 5.70 -3.45
N VAL A 28 2.13 4.46 -3.59
CA VAL A 28 1.51 4.01 -4.85
C VAL A 28 0.00 4.01 -4.76
N ALA A 29 -0.57 3.74 -3.60
CA ALA A 29 -2.02 3.67 -3.46
C ALA A 29 -2.42 3.89 -2.02
N ALA A 30 -3.63 4.39 -1.81
CA ALA A 30 -4.19 4.58 -0.47
C ALA A 30 -5.68 4.33 -0.52
N ILE A 31 -6.26 3.93 0.61
CA ILE A 31 -7.68 3.64 0.71
C ILE A 31 -8.20 4.14 2.05
N SER A 32 -9.41 4.71 2.03
CA SER A 32 -10.05 5.21 3.23
C SER A 32 -10.55 4.07 4.11
N ILE A 33 -10.98 4.40 5.33
CA ILE A 33 -11.44 3.44 6.33
C ILE A 33 -12.50 2.52 5.77
N GLY A 34 -13.50 3.07 5.11
CA GLY A 34 -14.62 2.29 4.58
C GLY A 34 -14.40 1.77 3.17
N GLY A 35 -13.25 2.09 2.56
CA GLY A 35 -12.99 1.69 1.18
C GLY A 35 -13.66 2.58 0.14
N GLY A 36 -14.33 3.65 0.54
CA GLY A 36 -15.07 4.50 -0.39
C GLY A 36 -14.21 5.46 -1.20
N TYR A 37 -13.01 5.75 -0.73
CA TYR A 37 -12.10 6.64 -1.43
C TYR A 37 -10.77 5.94 -1.65
N THR A 38 -10.25 6.03 -2.85
CA THR A 38 -8.95 5.48 -3.18
C THR A 38 -8.10 6.54 -3.86
N TYR A 39 -6.79 6.39 -3.71
CA TYR A 39 -5.80 7.23 -4.34
C TYR A 39 -4.78 6.34 -5.03
N TYR A 40 -4.35 6.76 -6.20
CA TYR A 40 -3.28 6.07 -6.92
C TYR A 40 -2.29 7.10 -7.44
N SER A 41 -1.01 6.77 -7.39
CA SER A 41 -0.01 7.60 -8.06
C SER A 41 -0.21 7.53 -9.56
N ASP A 42 0.24 8.56 -10.26
CA ASP A 42 0.06 8.61 -11.72
C ASP A 42 0.74 7.44 -12.41
N SER A 43 1.83 6.96 -11.85
CA SER A 43 2.60 5.86 -12.45
C SER A 43 1.87 4.51 -12.43
N VAL A 44 0.85 4.36 -11.58
CA VAL A 44 0.14 3.09 -11.44
C VAL A 44 -1.35 3.18 -11.75
N LYS A 45 -1.86 4.36 -12.02
CA LYS A 45 -3.28 4.55 -12.32
C LYS A 45 -3.70 3.67 -13.49
N GLY A 46 -4.84 3.01 -13.33
CA GLY A 46 -5.39 2.13 -14.35
C GLY A 46 -4.78 0.75 -14.37
N ARG A 47 -3.71 0.52 -13.63
CA ARG A 47 -3.05 -0.79 -13.61
C ARG A 47 -3.13 -1.47 -12.26
N PHE A 48 -3.15 -0.68 -11.17
CA PHE A 48 -3.19 -1.22 -9.81
C PHE A 48 -4.55 -0.94 -9.20
N THR A 49 -4.99 -1.84 -8.32
CA THR A 49 -6.23 -1.67 -7.58
C THR A 49 -5.98 -2.00 -6.13
N ILE A 50 -6.29 -1.05 -5.25
CA ILE A 50 -6.21 -1.25 -3.81
C ILE A 50 -7.58 -1.60 -3.28
N SER A 51 -7.64 -2.54 -2.35
CA SER A 51 -8.87 -2.92 -1.69
C SER A 51 -8.56 -3.38 -0.27
N ARG A 52 -9.59 -3.51 0.54
CA ARG A 52 -9.43 -3.95 1.91
C ARG A 52 -10.60 -4.81 2.34
N ASP A 53 -10.33 -5.70 3.29
CA ASP A 53 -11.35 -6.52 3.94
C ASP A 53 -11.20 -6.30 5.44
N ASN A 54 -12.08 -5.47 6.00
CA ASN A 54 -11.99 -5.12 7.41
C ASN A 54 -12.30 -6.32 8.32
N ALA A 55 -13.12 -7.25 7.85
CA ALA A 55 -13.43 -8.45 8.62
C ALA A 55 -12.23 -9.36 8.76
N LYS A 56 -11.34 -9.35 7.77
CA LYS A 56 -10.12 -10.18 7.79
C LYS A 56 -8.89 -9.37 8.16
N ASN A 57 -9.04 -8.08 8.45
CA ASN A 57 -7.92 -7.19 8.76
C ASN A 57 -6.85 -7.25 7.69
N THR A 58 -7.26 -7.27 6.43
CA THR A 58 -6.34 -7.48 5.32
C THR A 58 -6.45 -6.37 4.29
N LEU A 59 -5.31 -5.92 3.81
CA LEU A 59 -5.18 -4.94 2.74
C LEU A 59 -4.65 -5.65 1.49
N TYR A 60 -5.20 -5.33 0.34
CA TYR A 60 -4.83 -5.96 -0.92
C TYR A 60 -4.33 -4.91 -1.91
N LEU A 61 -3.40 -5.31 -2.74
CA LEU A 61 -3.00 -4.54 -3.91
C LEU A 61 -2.95 -5.49 -5.10
N GLN A 62 -3.84 -5.27 -6.04
CA GLN A 62 -3.84 -6.04 -7.27
C GLN A 62 -3.07 -5.28 -8.32
N MET A 63 -2.09 -5.92 -8.92
CA MET A 63 -1.22 -5.31 -9.90
C MET A 63 -1.41 -5.99 -11.23
N SER A 64 -1.54 -5.19 -12.29
CA SER A 64 -1.67 -5.72 -13.65
C SER A 64 -0.78 -4.91 -14.58
N SER A 65 -0.51 -5.47 -15.75
CA SER A 65 0.31 -4.81 -16.78
C SER A 65 1.62 -4.30 -16.22
N LEU A 66 2.31 -5.15 -15.45
CA LEU A 66 3.52 -4.75 -14.74
C LEU A 66 4.62 -4.32 -15.70
N LYS A 67 5.32 -3.26 -15.31
CA LYS A 67 6.46 -2.72 -16.02
C LYS A 67 7.72 -2.91 -15.20
N SER A 68 8.88 -2.82 -15.85
CA SER A 68 10.14 -2.97 -15.12
C SER A 68 10.29 -1.94 -14.00
N GLU A 69 9.73 -0.75 -14.18
CA GLU A 69 9.75 0.30 -13.17
C GLU A 69 8.95 -0.07 -11.92
N ASP A 70 8.09 -1.07 -12.00
CA ASP A 70 7.32 -1.52 -10.83
C ASP A 70 8.13 -2.44 -9.93
N SER A 71 9.34 -2.81 -10.32
CA SER A 71 10.20 -3.65 -9.50
C SER A 71 10.62 -2.88 -8.26
N ALA A 72 10.26 -3.39 -7.08
CA ALA A 72 10.50 -2.71 -5.81
C ALA A 72 10.10 -3.61 -4.66
N MET A 73 10.45 -3.18 -3.45
CA MET A 73 9.87 -3.74 -2.24
C MET A 73 8.57 -2.99 -1.94
N TYR A 74 7.49 -3.71 -1.73
CA TYR A 74 6.18 -3.13 -1.46
C TYR A 74 5.82 -3.34 0.00
N TYR A 75 5.43 -2.25 0.65
CA TYR A 75 5.06 -2.24 2.06
C TYR A 75 3.67 -1.68 2.23
N CYS A 76 2.91 -2.27 3.15
CA CYS A 76 1.65 -1.66 3.57
C CYS A 76 1.90 -0.80 4.80
N MET A 77 1.16 0.30 4.92
CA MET A 77 1.28 1.24 6.02
C MET A 77 -0.09 1.61 6.53
N ARG A 78 -0.19 1.76 7.85
CA ARG A 78 -1.32 2.40 8.47
C ARG A 78 -1.19 3.91 8.31
N ARG A 79 -2.26 4.58 7.93
CA ARG A 79 -2.29 6.03 7.87
C ARG A 79 -2.93 6.54 9.15
N VAL A 80 -2.22 7.42 9.84
CA VAL A 80 -2.70 8.00 11.08
C VAL A 80 -3.15 9.41 10.78
N ARG A 81 -4.41 9.70 11.09
CA ARG A 81 -4.95 11.02 10.92
C ARG A 81 -4.34 11.95 11.96
N TYR A 82 -3.93 13.14 11.57
CA TYR A 82 -3.28 14.11 12.43
C TYR A 82 -2.00 13.58 13.05
N ASP A 83 -1.28 12.81 12.31
CA ASP A 83 -0.09 12.21 12.85
C ASP A 83 1.08 13.17 12.76
N GLU A 84 1.25 13.97 13.80
CA GLU A 84 2.35 14.91 13.87
C GLU A 84 3.69 14.21 14.06
N ASN A 85 3.67 12.97 14.43
CA ASN A 85 4.89 12.17 14.59
C ASN A 85 5.26 11.39 13.36
N GLY A 86 4.40 11.37 12.36
CA GLY A 86 4.60 10.57 11.17
C GLY A 86 4.65 9.08 11.45
N SER A 87 4.10 8.65 12.58
CA SER A 87 4.17 7.25 12.94
C SER A 87 3.28 6.44 12.02
N SER A 88 3.77 5.31 11.61
CA SER A 88 3.05 4.41 10.75
C SER A 88 3.54 3.02 11.05
N TYR A 89 2.67 2.07 10.74
CA TYR A 89 3.02 0.67 10.86
C TYR A 89 3.48 0.20 9.51
N TRP A 90 4.67 -0.34 9.48
CA TRP A 90 5.20 -0.95 8.27
C TRP A 90 4.97 -2.45 8.37
N GLY A 91 4.27 -2.99 7.39
CA GLY A 91 4.19 -4.43 7.26
C GLY A 91 5.49 -4.99 6.75
N GLN A 92 5.59 -6.29 6.72
CA GLN A 92 6.71 -6.96 6.11
C GLN A 92 6.70 -6.69 4.61
N GLY A 93 7.84 -6.32 4.05
CA GLY A 93 7.92 -6.00 2.65
C GLY A 93 7.80 -7.22 1.76
N THR A 94 7.26 -7.00 0.58
CA THR A 94 7.16 -8.02 -0.45
C THR A 94 7.95 -7.56 -1.67
N LEU A 95 8.90 -8.37 -2.10
CA LEU A 95 9.69 -8.05 -3.27
C LEU A 95 8.92 -8.39 -4.53
N VAL A 96 8.81 -7.41 -5.43
CA VAL A 96 8.23 -7.62 -6.75
C VAL A 96 9.30 -7.34 -7.78
N THR A 97 9.55 -8.30 -8.65
CA THR A 97 10.54 -8.18 -9.73
C THR A 97 9.85 -8.40 -11.05
N VAL A 98 10.09 -7.51 -12.00
CA VAL A 98 9.48 -7.61 -13.33
C VAL A 98 10.61 -7.72 -14.34
N SER A 99 10.65 -8.84 -15.04
CA SER A 99 11.62 -9.07 -16.10
C SER A 99 11.16 -8.39 -17.39
N ALA A 100 12.12 -7.83 -18.08
CA ALA A 100 11.84 -7.23 -19.39
C ALA A 100 11.61 -8.31 -20.44
#